data_2750beb2ffaa79455b9d06c842c7e2e4
#
_entry.id   2750beb2ffaa79455b9d06c842c7e2e4
#
_cell.length_a   1.000
_cell.length_b   1.000
_cell.length_c   1.000
_cell.angle_alpha   90.00
_cell.angle_beta   90.00
_cell.angle_gamma   90.00
#
_symmetry.space_group_name_H-M   'P 1'
#
loop_
_entity.id
_entity.type
_entity.pdbx_description
1 polymer ?
#
loop_
_entity_poly.entity_id
_entity_poly.type
_entity_poly.pdbx_seq_one_letter_code
_entity_poly.pdbx_strand_id
1 'polypeptide(L)'
;VYFNLIASDVKHSFWIPSAGGKMDTNTENINKFWLNFDSKRAEKAGEYFYGKCAELCGPSHALMDFKVKTKSREEFDQWIEEMKNAKAVADSDLAKQGEKLFQEKSCIGCHAVTPADKRPEEARTAPNLANFGERTRVAGILPHNEENIRNWLKDPEQYKPGNKMTKTYPELNDEELDALTEYLSGLKVETK
;
A
#
# COMPACT_ATOMS: atom_id res chain seq x y z
N VAL A 1 17.72 -7.86 -6.18
CA VAL A 1 16.83 -7.87 -5.01
C VAL A 1 16.34 -9.28 -4.79
N TYR A 2 16.43 -9.76 -3.53
CA TYR A 2 15.92 -11.07 -3.14
C TYR A 2 14.54 -10.89 -2.52
N PHE A 3 13.62 -11.78 -2.86
CA PHE A 3 12.25 -11.79 -2.38
C PHE A 3 11.96 -13.05 -1.60
N ASN A 4 11.37 -12.89 -0.41
CA ASN A 4 10.72 -13.97 0.33
C ASN A 4 9.21 -13.76 0.17
N LEU A 5 8.52 -14.70 -0.45
CA LEU A 5 7.13 -14.60 -0.83
C LEU A 5 6.28 -15.60 -0.06
N ILE A 6 5.28 -15.08 0.63
CA ILE A 6 4.28 -15.85 1.35
C ILE A 6 2.90 -15.22 1.09
N ALA A 7 1.84 -16.01 1.11
CA ALA A 7 0.47 -15.53 1.08
C ALA A 7 -0.18 -15.70 2.45
N SER A 8 -1.06 -14.78 2.84
CA SER A 8 -1.81 -14.85 4.10
C SER A 8 -3.23 -15.40 3.95
N ASP A 9 -3.70 -15.65 2.73
CA ASP A 9 -5.08 -16.04 2.45
C ASP A 9 -5.18 -17.18 1.42
N VAL A 10 -4.94 -16.90 0.14
CA VAL A 10 -4.97 -17.88 -0.95
C VAL A 10 -3.67 -17.79 -1.75
N LYS A 11 -3.48 -18.71 -2.67
CA LYS A 11 -2.34 -18.67 -3.59
C LYS A 11 -2.43 -17.46 -4.52
N HIS A 12 -1.31 -16.74 -4.65
CA HIS A 12 -1.10 -15.69 -5.65
C HIS A 12 0.18 -15.98 -6.44
N SER A 13 0.51 -15.15 -7.42
CA SER A 13 1.80 -15.21 -8.10
C SER A 13 2.35 -13.80 -8.31
N PHE A 14 3.51 -13.54 -7.72
CA PHE A 14 4.21 -12.26 -7.82
C PHE A 14 4.92 -12.17 -9.17
N TRP A 15 4.60 -11.13 -9.95
CA TRP A 15 5.16 -10.97 -11.29
C TRP A 15 5.42 -9.51 -11.63
N ILE A 16 6.63 -9.24 -12.08
CA ILE A 16 7.04 -7.96 -12.67
C ILE A 16 7.53 -8.28 -14.09
N PRO A 17 6.66 -8.23 -15.13
CA PRO A 17 6.96 -8.74 -16.47
C PRO A 17 8.24 -8.21 -17.09
N SER A 18 8.54 -6.92 -16.89
CA SER A 18 9.73 -6.27 -17.44
C SER A 18 11.03 -6.54 -16.65
N ALA A 19 10.94 -7.13 -15.46
CA ALA A 19 12.10 -7.46 -14.64
C ALA A 19 12.48 -8.94 -14.70
N GLY A 20 11.49 -9.84 -14.91
CA GLY A 20 11.78 -11.27 -14.97
C GLY A 20 10.56 -12.17 -14.91
N GLY A 21 10.80 -13.44 -14.57
CA GLY A 21 9.76 -14.45 -14.39
C GLY A 21 8.85 -14.19 -13.19
N LYS A 22 7.82 -15.01 -13.06
CA LYS A 22 6.91 -14.98 -11.90
C LYS A 22 7.28 -16.04 -10.87
N MET A 23 6.85 -15.84 -9.63
CA MET A 23 6.98 -16.80 -8.55
C MET A 23 5.70 -16.82 -7.72
N ASP A 24 5.19 -18.02 -7.47
CA ASP A 24 3.99 -18.22 -6.66
C ASP A 24 4.24 -17.84 -5.20
N THR A 25 3.18 -17.34 -4.55
CA THR A 25 3.12 -17.12 -3.11
C THR A 25 2.11 -18.09 -2.51
N ASN A 26 2.56 -18.91 -1.58
CA ASN A 26 1.73 -19.94 -0.95
C ASN A 26 1.50 -19.63 0.53
N THR A 27 0.45 -20.18 1.11
CA THR A 27 0.12 -20.00 2.54
C THR A 27 1.00 -20.84 3.46
N GLU A 28 1.54 -21.95 2.98
CA GLU A 28 2.21 -22.96 3.80
C GLU A 28 3.73 -22.91 3.71
N ASN A 29 4.29 -22.21 2.72
CA ASN A 29 5.74 -22.13 2.54
C ASN A 29 6.19 -20.79 1.99
N ILE A 30 7.42 -20.42 2.32
CA ILE A 30 8.08 -19.23 1.78
C ILE A 30 8.81 -19.61 0.50
N ASN A 31 8.35 -19.08 -0.63
CA ASN A 31 9.09 -19.16 -1.87
C ASN A 31 10.13 -18.04 -1.97
N LYS A 32 11.31 -18.37 -2.48
CA LYS A 32 12.42 -17.42 -2.58
C LYS A 32 12.87 -17.30 -4.03
N PHE A 33 13.02 -16.08 -4.51
CA PHE A 33 13.63 -15.84 -5.80
C PHE A 33 14.27 -14.45 -5.83
N TRP A 34 14.94 -14.13 -6.89
CA TRP A 34 15.58 -12.83 -7.07
C TRP A 34 15.29 -12.24 -8.44
N LEU A 35 15.25 -10.90 -8.50
CA LEU A 35 15.17 -10.13 -9.73
C LEU A 35 16.29 -9.11 -9.77
N ASN A 36 16.81 -8.89 -10.97
CA ASN A 36 17.74 -7.80 -11.24
C ASN A 36 16.98 -6.66 -11.93
N PHE A 37 17.00 -5.48 -11.31
CA PHE A 37 16.41 -4.27 -11.87
C PHE A 37 17.52 -3.51 -12.61
N ASP A 38 17.56 -3.67 -13.92
CA ASP A 38 18.50 -2.98 -14.79
C ASP A 38 18.23 -1.49 -14.84
N SER A 39 19.24 -0.64 -14.60
CA SER A 39 19.10 0.81 -14.52
C SER A 39 18.59 1.44 -15.83
N LYS A 40 19.02 0.91 -17.00
CA LYS A 40 18.56 1.42 -18.30
C LYS A 40 17.08 1.08 -18.56
N ARG A 41 16.62 -0.06 -18.05
CA ARG A 41 15.19 -0.43 -18.11
C ARG A 41 14.37 0.41 -17.14
N ALA A 42 14.90 0.68 -15.95
CA ALA A 42 14.27 1.56 -14.96
C ALA A 42 14.08 2.98 -15.52
N GLU A 43 15.12 3.54 -16.14
CA GLU A 43 15.07 4.85 -16.77
C GLU A 43 14.00 4.92 -17.90
N LYS A 44 13.95 3.89 -18.77
CA LYS A 44 12.91 3.77 -19.81
C LYS A 44 11.50 3.60 -19.25
N ALA A 45 11.35 2.96 -18.11
CA ALA A 45 10.06 2.74 -17.42
C ALA A 45 9.60 3.96 -16.63
N GLY A 46 10.33 5.10 -16.63
CA GLY A 46 10.00 6.28 -15.83
C GLY A 46 10.08 6.01 -14.32
N GLU A 47 11.10 5.30 -13.88
CA GLU A 47 11.38 4.89 -12.49
C GLU A 47 10.42 3.83 -11.91
N TYR A 48 9.36 3.45 -12.61
CA TYR A 48 8.40 2.47 -12.12
C TYR A 48 8.30 1.25 -13.01
N PHE A 49 8.44 0.08 -12.40
CA PHE A 49 8.05 -1.18 -13.01
C PHE A 49 6.61 -1.52 -12.61
N TYR A 50 5.85 -2.01 -13.58
CA TYR A 50 4.52 -2.54 -13.34
C TYR A 50 4.61 -3.99 -12.84
N GLY A 51 3.87 -4.30 -11.80
CA GLY A 51 3.72 -5.65 -11.28
C GLY A 51 2.25 -6.01 -11.12
N LYS A 52 1.97 -7.32 -11.20
CA LYS A 52 0.62 -7.82 -11.05
C LYS A 52 0.60 -9.24 -10.48
N CYS A 53 -0.54 -9.64 -9.95
CA CYS A 53 -0.81 -11.04 -9.64
C CYS A 53 -1.01 -11.84 -10.93
N ALA A 54 -0.34 -12.99 -11.03
CA ALA A 54 -0.38 -13.87 -12.19
C ALA A 54 -0.97 -15.26 -11.86
N GLU A 55 -1.75 -15.37 -10.76
CA GLU A 55 -2.50 -16.57 -10.36
C GLU A 55 -3.92 -16.18 -9.96
N LEU A 56 -4.93 -16.88 -10.49
CA LEU A 56 -6.34 -16.60 -10.17
C LEU A 56 -6.58 -16.76 -8.65
N CYS A 57 -6.87 -15.66 -7.98
CA CYS A 57 -6.93 -15.57 -6.52
C CYS A 57 -8.26 -15.02 -5.96
N GLY A 58 -9.28 -14.86 -6.81
CA GLY A 58 -10.62 -14.43 -6.39
C GLY A 58 -11.18 -13.26 -7.20
N PRO A 59 -12.27 -12.61 -6.73
CA PRO A 59 -13.06 -11.66 -7.52
C PRO A 59 -12.26 -10.47 -8.07
N SER A 60 -11.31 -9.94 -7.33
CA SER A 60 -10.48 -8.81 -7.75
C SER A 60 -9.09 -9.21 -8.27
N HIS A 61 -8.92 -10.45 -8.73
CA HIS A 61 -7.65 -10.90 -9.29
C HIS A 61 -7.12 -9.96 -10.39
N ALA A 62 -7.96 -9.57 -11.32
CA ALA A 62 -7.59 -8.67 -12.42
C ALA A 62 -7.18 -7.25 -11.96
N LEU A 63 -7.56 -6.87 -10.75
CA LEU A 63 -7.29 -5.56 -10.14
C LEU A 63 -6.14 -5.63 -9.10
N MET A 64 -5.44 -6.76 -9.01
CA MET A 64 -4.34 -6.95 -8.07
C MET A 64 -3.02 -6.51 -8.72
N ASP A 65 -2.88 -5.21 -8.87
CA ASP A 65 -1.74 -4.54 -9.47
C ASP A 65 -0.89 -3.83 -8.40
N PHE A 66 0.40 -3.68 -8.71
CA PHE A 66 1.34 -2.91 -7.88
C PHE A 66 2.42 -2.27 -8.74
N LYS A 67 3.14 -1.33 -8.16
CA LYS A 67 4.28 -0.68 -8.79
C LYS A 67 5.54 -0.87 -7.95
N VAL A 68 6.66 -0.99 -8.61
CA VAL A 68 7.98 -1.04 -7.98
C VAL A 68 8.76 0.18 -8.45
N LYS A 69 9.07 1.07 -7.51
CA LYS A 69 9.96 2.20 -7.74
C LYS A 69 11.39 1.74 -7.52
N THR A 70 12.26 2.02 -8.45
CA THR A 70 13.71 1.79 -8.31
C THR A 70 14.39 3.07 -7.86
N LYS A 71 15.40 2.93 -7.02
CA LYS A 71 16.26 4.01 -6.53
C LYS A 71 17.73 3.59 -6.70
N SER A 72 18.67 4.51 -6.76
CA SER A 72 20.09 4.21 -6.59
C SER A 72 20.33 3.59 -5.20
N ARG A 73 21.50 3.02 -4.97
CA ARG A 73 21.82 2.45 -3.66
C ARG A 73 21.80 3.51 -2.57
N GLU A 74 22.35 4.68 -2.85
CA GLU A 74 22.42 5.81 -1.94
C GLU A 74 21.03 6.34 -1.60
N GLU A 75 20.18 6.57 -2.61
CA GLU A 75 18.80 7.02 -2.41
C GLU A 75 17.95 5.98 -1.67
N PHE A 76 18.21 4.69 -1.91
CA PHE A 76 17.51 3.63 -1.19
C PHE A 76 17.91 3.58 0.29
N ASP A 77 19.20 3.70 0.60
CA ASP A 77 19.69 3.72 1.98
C ASP A 77 19.18 4.96 2.73
N GLN A 78 19.15 6.12 2.08
CA GLN A 78 18.54 7.33 2.63
C GLN A 78 17.04 7.12 2.91
N TRP A 79 16.29 6.59 1.95
CA TRP A 79 14.87 6.30 2.12
C TRP A 79 14.61 5.31 3.28
N ILE A 80 15.46 4.31 3.48
CA ILE A 80 15.37 3.40 4.64
C ILE A 80 15.50 4.15 5.96
N GLU A 81 16.44 5.10 6.07
CA GLU A 81 16.61 5.89 7.28
C GLU A 81 15.43 6.85 7.51
N GLU A 82 14.92 7.47 6.47
CA GLU A 82 13.70 8.30 6.52
C GLU A 82 12.50 7.46 6.96
N MET A 83 12.31 6.27 6.38
CA MET A 83 11.24 5.34 6.78
C MET A 83 11.34 4.92 8.23
N LYS A 84 12.53 4.62 8.76
CA LYS A 84 12.71 4.24 10.18
C LYS A 84 12.30 5.35 11.15
N ASN A 85 12.49 6.60 10.75
CA ASN A 85 12.28 7.77 11.57
C ASN A 85 10.95 8.47 11.32
N ALA A 86 10.19 8.02 10.32
CA ALA A 86 8.94 8.63 9.93
C ALA A 86 7.90 8.59 11.06
N LYS A 87 7.24 9.71 11.24
CA LYS A 87 6.12 9.86 12.17
C LYS A 87 4.91 10.34 11.36
N ALA A 88 3.75 9.78 11.66
CA ALA A 88 2.51 10.36 11.17
C ALA A 88 2.36 11.76 11.78
N VAL A 89 2.31 12.78 10.94
CA VAL A 89 2.15 14.18 11.37
C VAL A 89 0.84 14.69 10.81
N ALA A 90 -0.03 15.14 11.71
CA ALA A 90 -1.27 15.81 11.36
C ALA A 90 -1.10 17.32 11.53
N ASP A 91 -0.77 18.02 10.44
CA ASP A 91 -0.37 19.43 10.48
C ASP A 91 -1.56 20.39 10.54
N SER A 92 -2.69 20.05 9.92
CA SER A 92 -3.91 20.84 9.94
C SER A 92 -4.88 20.37 11.02
N ASP A 93 -5.83 21.22 11.41
CA ASP A 93 -6.87 20.83 12.36
C ASP A 93 -7.80 19.76 11.76
N LEU A 94 -8.02 19.78 10.45
CA LEU A 94 -8.76 18.75 9.73
C LEU A 94 -7.99 17.42 9.75
N ALA A 95 -6.67 17.44 9.54
CA ALA A 95 -5.83 16.24 9.62
C ALA A 95 -5.81 15.65 11.04
N LYS A 96 -5.78 16.49 12.10
CA LYS A 96 -5.89 16.01 13.49
C LYS A 96 -7.24 15.36 13.77
N GLN A 97 -8.32 15.90 13.22
CA GLN A 97 -9.63 15.27 13.28
C GLN A 97 -9.61 13.91 12.55
N GLY A 98 -9.01 13.85 11.38
CA GLY A 98 -8.83 12.60 10.62
C GLY A 98 -8.01 11.56 11.37
N GLU A 99 -6.93 11.94 12.04
CA GLU A 99 -6.13 11.07 12.91
C GLU A 99 -6.96 10.46 14.04
N LYS A 100 -7.79 11.29 14.70
CA LYS A 100 -8.69 10.83 15.74
C LYS A 100 -9.74 9.85 15.19
N LEU A 101 -10.36 10.17 14.06
CA LEU A 101 -11.31 9.29 13.37
C LEU A 101 -10.68 7.98 12.94
N PHE A 102 -9.43 7.98 12.49
CA PHE A 102 -8.71 6.77 12.12
C PHE A 102 -8.59 5.77 13.27
N GLN A 103 -8.49 6.27 14.50
CA GLN A 103 -8.51 5.45 15.72
C GLN A 103 -9.94 5.04 16.09
N GLU A 104 -10.88 5.99 16.16
CA GLU A 104 -12.26 5.78 16.59
C GLU A 104 -13.05 4.85 15.67
N LYS A 105 -12.81 4.92 14.35
CA LYS A 105 -13.42 4.03 13.35
C LYS A 105 -12.67 2.70 13.19
N SER A 106 -11.71 2.41 14.09
CA SER A 106 -10.94 1.16 14.13
C SER A 106 -10.03 0.89 12.92
N CYS A 107 -9.74 1.89 12.09
CA CYS A 107 -8.82 1.74 10.94
C CYS A 107 -7.42 1.28 11.38
N ILE A 108 -6.95 1.77 12.55
CA ILE A 108 -5.67 1.39 13.17
C ILE A 108 -5.58 -0.11 13.52
N GLY A 109 -6.71 -0.78 13.67
CA GLY A 109 -6.75 -2.23 13.93
C GLY A 109 -6.19 -3.07 12.78
N CYS A 110 -6.34 -2.59 11.55
CA CYS A 110 -5.86 -3.25 10.34
C CYS A 110 -4.64 -2.54 9.72
N HIS A 111 -4.57 -1.20 9.76
CA HIS A 111 -3.52 -0.40 9.13
C HIS A 111 -2.58 0.20 10.16
N ALA A 112 -1.27 0.05 9.96
CA ALA A 112 -0.28 0.89 10.64
C ALA A 112 -0.09 2.20 9.86
N VAL A 113 0.26 3.27 10.57
CA VAL A 113 0.59 4.59 10.02
C VAL A 113 2.01 5.03 10.37
N THR A 114 2.78 4.12 10.96
CA THR A 114 4.20 4.30 11.25
C THR A 114 4.99 3.12 10.68
N PRO A 115 6.24 3.29 10.26
CA PRO A 115 7.05 2.22 9.71
C PRO A 115 7.27 1.06 10.69
N ALA A 116 7.43 1.39 11.96
CA ALA A 116 7.58 0.42 13.04
C ALA A 116 6.22 -0.15 13.47
N ASP A 117 5.65 -1.02 12.64
CA ASP A 117 4.44 -1.74 13.02
C ASP A 117 4.75 -2.74 14.13
N LYS A 118 4.30 -2.44 15.34
CA LYS A 118 4.52 -3.28 16.53
C LYS A 118 3.50 -4.40 16.70
N ARG A 119 2.52 -4.49 15.80
CA ARG A 119 1.52 -5.57 15.86
C ARG A 119 2.18 -6.90 15.53
N PRO A 120 1.68 -8.02 16.08
CA PRO A 120 2.09 -9.36 15.66
C PRO A 120 1.93 -9.53 14.14
N GLU A 121 2.74 -10.36 13.53
CA GLU A 121 2.73 -10.54 12.06
C GLU A 121 1.35 -11.00 11.57
N GLU A 122 0.69 -11.87 12.32
CA GLU A 122 -0.64 -12.41 12.02
C GLU A 122 -1.74 -11.33 12.04
N ALA A 123 -1.53 -10.24 12.80
CA ALA A 123 -2.44 -9.11 12.87
C ALA A 123 -2.22 -8.06 11.76
N ARG A 124 -1.18 -8.21 10.94
CA ARG A 124 -0.85 -7.30 9.84
C ARG A 124 -1.62 -7.68 8.57
N THR A 125 -2.93 -7.59 8.65
CA THR A 125 -3.84 -8.05 7.58
C THR A 125 -4.06 -7.03 6.46
N ALA A 126 -3.57 -5.80 6.62
CA ALA A 126 -3.71 -4.71 5.67
C ALA A 126 -2.38 -3.96 5.46
N PRO A 127 -2.20 -3.23 4.34
CA PRO A 127 -0.96 -2.52 4.07
C PRO A 127 -0.67 -1.44 5.11
N ASN A 128 0.61 -1.27 5.44
CA ASN A 128 1.09 -0.13 6.22
C ASN A 128 0.92 1.16 5.40
N LEU A 129 0.33 2.19 5.99
CA LEU A 129 0.01 3.46 5.32
C LEU A 129 1.00 4.59 5.65
N ALA A 130 2.13 4.32 6.32
CA ALA A 130 3.09 5.35 6.75
C ALA A 130 3.56 6.29 5.63
N ASN A 131 3.61 5.80 4.40
CA ASN A 131 3.95 6.58 3.20
C ASN A 131 2.81 6.65 2.19
N PHE A 132 1.57 6.60 2.65
CA PHE A 132 0.41 6.56 1.75
C PHE A 132 0.32 7.81 0.86
N GLY A 133 0.57 9.00 1.41
CA GLY A 133 0.53 10.27 0.67
C GLY A 133 1.59 10.44 -0.43
N GLU A 134 2.56 9.50 -0.52
CA GLU A 134 3.59 9.48 -1.57
C GLU A 134 3.28 8.46 -2.67
N ARG A 135 2.25 7.64 -2.50
CA ARG A 135 1.88 6.62 -3.48
C ARG A 135 1.23 7.24 -4.71
N THR A 136 1.40 6.62 -5.85
CA THR A 136 0.78 7.07 -7.11
C THR A 136 -0.60 6.48 -7.34
N ARG A 137 -1.03 5.53 -6.47
CA ARG A 137 -2.30 4.83 -6.59
C ARG A 137 -2.96 4.59 -5.24
N VAL A 138 -4.28 4.72 -5.21
CA VAL A 138 -5.15 4.24 -4.13
C VAL A 138 -5.57 2.80 -4.46
N ALA A 139 -5.46 1.91 -3.48
CA ALA A 139 -5.80 0.48 -3.61
C ALA A 139 -5.14 -0.25 -4.81
N GLY A 140 -4.05 0.30 -5.34
CA GLY A 140 -3.32 -0.23 -6.50
C GLY A 140 -3.92 0.15 -7.86
N ILE A 141 -5.14 0.66 -7.94
CA ILE A 141 -5.92 0.83 -9.18
C ILE A 141 -6.30 2.29 -9.49
N LEU A 142 -6.75 3.05 -8.52
CA LEU A 142 -7.21 4.43 -8.72
C LEU A 142 -6.02 5.41 -8.71
N PRO A 143 -6.02 6.48 -9.53
CA PRO A 143 -5.07 7.58 -9.37
C PRO A 143 -5.08 8.12 -7.93
N HIS A 144 -3.91 8.47 -7.40
CA HIS A 144 -3.81 9.03 -6.06
C HIS A 144 -4.16 10.52 -6.08
N ASN A 145 -5.36 10.85 -5.64
CA ASN A 145 -5.87 12.19 -5.39
C ASN A 145 -6.95 12.12 -4.31
N GLU A 146 -7.32 13.26 -3.76
CA GLU A 146 -8.31 13.39 -2.69
C GLU A 146 -9.67 12.77 -3.06
N GLU A 147 -10.16 13.02 -4.26
CA GLU A 147 -11.42 12.47 -4.75
C GLU A 147 -11.42 10.93 -4.71
N ASN A 148 -10.37 10.29 -5.20
CA ASN A 148 -10.27 8.84 -5.21
C ASN A 148 -10.00 8.23 -3.83
N ILE A 149 -9.31 8.94 -2.93
CA ILE A 149 -9.19 8.52 -1.53
C ILE A 149 -10.57 8.54 -0.87
N ARG A 150 -11.30 9.64 -1.00
CA ARG A 150 -12.65 9.82 -0.48
C ARG A 150 -13.60 8.75 -1.02
N ASN A 151 -13.60 8.53 -2.32
CA ASN A 151 -14.43 7.53 -2.98
C ASN A 151 -14.11 6.11 -2.54
N TRP A 152 -12.82 5.78 -2.38
CA TRP A 152 -12.38 4.49 -1.83
C TRP A 152 -12.84 4.29 -0.39
N LEU A 153 -12.75 5.31 0.46
CA LEU A 153 -13.22 5.25 1.84
C LEU A 153 -14.74 5.11 1.93
N LYS A 154 -15.47 5.70 0.98
CA LYS A 154 -16.93 5.66 0.93
C LYS A 154 -17.46 4.28 0.54
N ASP A 155 -16.90 3.67 -0.49
CA ASP A 155 -17.31 2.34 -0.99
C ASP A 155 -16.18 1.59 -1.67
N PRO A 156 -15.34 0.86 -0.92
CA PRO A 156 -14.26 0.05 -1.51
C PRO A 156 -14.76 -1.06 -2.42
N GLU A 157 -15.97 -1.59 -2.17
CA GLU A 157 -16.56 -2.68 -2.94
C GLU A 157 -16.84 -2.30 -4.38
N GLN A 158 -17.25 -1.06 -4.62
CA GLN A 158 -17.51 -0.53 -5.96
C GLN A 158 -16.28 -0.61 -6.86
N TYR A 159 -15.09 -0.40 -6.29
CA TYR A 159 -13.83 -0.34 -7.04
C TYR A 159 -13.09 -1.67 -7.06
N LYS A 160 -13.23 -2.45 -6.00
CA LYS A 160 -12.51 -3.71 -5.81
C LYS A 160 -13.41 -4.75 -5.14
N PRO A 161 -14.30 -5.40 -5.91
CA PRO A 161 -15.23 -6.38 -5.37
C PRO A 161 -14.54 -7.50 -4.59
N GLY A 162 -15.10 -7.86 -3.43
CA GLY A 162 -14.57 -8.90 -2.56
C GLY A 162 -13.30 -8.50 -1.80
N ASN A 163 -12.98 -7.21 -1.69
CA ASN A 163 -11.85 -6.78 -0.86
C ASN A 163 -12.16 -6.89 0.63
N LYS A 164 -11.10 -7.10 1.44
CA LYS A 164 -11.24 -7.32 2.89
C LYS A 164 -11.63 -6.06 3.68
N MET A 165 -11.55 -4.88 3.09
CA MET A 165 -11.87 -3.61 3.74
C MET A 165 -13.38 -3.32 3.73
N THR A 166 -14.12 -3.92 2.81
CA THR A 166 -15.56 -3.74 2.67
C THR A 166 -16.31 -4.12 3.95
N LYS A 167 -17.15 -3.21 4.46
CA LYS A 167 -17.99 -3.39 5.67
C LYS A 167 -17.21 -3.67 6.96
N THR A 168 -15.95 -3.27 7.05
CA THR A 168 -15.14 -3.43 8.27
C THR A 168 -15.21 -2.21 9.21
N TYR A 169 -15.81 -1.13 8.78
CA TYR A 169 -16.04 0.10 9.54
C TYR A 169 -17.45 0.64 9.27
N PRO A 170 -18.00 1.48 10.17
CA PRO A 170 -19.31 2.09 9.98
C PRO A 170 -19.30 3.07 8.79
N GLU A 171 -20.49 3.35 8.28
CA GLU A 171 -20.67 4.35 7.24
C GLU A 171 -20.11 5.72 7.68
N LEU A 172 -19.39 6.39 6.79
CA LEU A 172 -18.75 7.67 7.03
C LEU A 172 -19.57 8.79 6.39
N ASN A 173 -19.81 9.84 7.14
CA ASN A 173 -20.41 11.05 6.59
C ASN A 173 -19.40 11.89 5.81
N ASP A 174 -19.83 12.95 5.14
CA ASP A 174 -18.96 13.76 4.28
C ASP A 174 -17.83 14.44 5.04
N GLU A 175 -18.09 14.94 6.26
CA GLU A 175 -17.08 15.59 7.10
C GLU A 175 -16.00 14.57 7.58
N GLU A 176 -16.42 13.37 7.92
CA GLU A 176 -15.51 12.28 8.31
C GLU A 176 -14.65 11.82 7.13
N LEU A 177 -15.25 11.74 5.93
CA LEU A 177 -14.54 11.40 4.71
C LEU A 177 -13.47 12.46 4.37
N ASP A 178 -13.79 13.74 4.49
CA ASP A 178 -12.87 14.83 4.20
C ASP A 178 -11.71 14.86 5.22
N ALA A 179 -12.00 14.69 6.50
CA ALA A 179 -10.97 14.65 7.54
C ALA A 179 -10.02 13.45 7.39
N LEU A 180 -10.56 12.26 7.13
CA LEU A 180 -9.73 11.05 6.87
C LEU A 180 -8.92 11.19 5.60
N THR A 181 -9.46 11.80 4.55
CA THR A 181 -8.75 12.05 3.29
C THR A 181 -7.57 12.96 3.49
N GLU A 182 -7.76 14.07 4.21
CA GLU A 182 -6.69 15.02 4.55
C GLU A 182 -5.59 14.34 5.36
N TYR A 183 -5.96 13.62 6.42
CA TYR A 183 -5.00 12.88 7.24
C TYR A 183 -4.17 11.88 6.43
N LEU A 184 -4.83 11.04 5.64
CA LEU A 184 -4.17 10.01 4.84
C LEU A 184 -3.27 10.61 3.76
N SER A 185 -3.68 11.70 3.13
CA SER A 185 -2.88 12.43 2.13
C SER A 185 -1.61 13.04 2.73
N GLY A 186 -1.65 13.37 4.03
CA GLY A 186 -0.52 13.90 4.79
C GLY A 186 0.49 12.84 5.25
N LEU A 187 0.20 11.53 5.14
CA LEU A 187 1.12 10.46 5.56
C LEU A 187 2.29 10.32 4.58
N LYS A 188 3.36 11.05 4.84
CA LYS A 188 4.59 11.12 4.02
C LYS A 188 5.82 10.84 4.87
N VAL A 189 6.83 10.28 4.23
CA VAL A 189 8.08 9.86 4.84
C VAL A 189 9.26 10.67 4.28
N GLU A 190 9.26 10.92 2.98
CA GLU A 190 10.29 11.72 2.32
C GLU A 190 10.12 13.18 2.75
N THR A 191 11.12 13.71 3.45
CA THR A 191 11.29 15.16 3.66
C THR A 191 11.78 15.76 2.34
N LYS A 192 11.05 16.71 1.80
CA LYS A 192 11.47 17.49 0.61
C LYS A 192 12.67 18.34 0.94
#